data_204649c2a67d29c71b5268875a3b96ea
#
_entry.id   204649c2a67d29c71b5268875a3b96ea
#
_cell.length_a   1.000
_cell.length_b   1.000
_cell.length_c   1.000
_cell.angle_alpha   90.00
_cell.angle_beta   90.00
_cell.angle_gamma   90.00
#
_symmetry.space_group_name_H-M   'P 1'
#
loop_
_entity.id
_entity.type
_entity.pdbx_description
1 polymer ?
#
loop_
_entity_poly.entity_id
_entity_poly.type
_entity_poly.pdbx_seq_one_letter_code
_entity_poly.pdbx_strand_id
1 'polypeptide(L)'
;PDDYVVIRLASGKRITITNTCAANVLGLIEPQYFAHGNANSARKAMQPVADKLGITVEELARQILDKSFEKVNQCITELAEKYQLDHDQIKLVGCGGGAAALICYCAEKMHVPYSIPENAEVISSIGVALAMVRDVVERIVPNPTQKDIAELKKEAMDAAIGSGAAPDTIEVHIEIDSQTGKITAIATGSTEVKTTDLLAECTEEEAMQLAVDDFGPKVSDVKLAEKSEKFYVYQGTRGDRNPIRIVDLKGFIKVQCSHGAVTKCKAKDYKEVVSD
;
A
#
# COMPACT_ATOMS: atom_id res chain seq x y z
N PRO A 1 18.43 -22.70 9.45
CA PRO A 1 17.19 -23.17 8.82
C PRO A 1 17.54 -23.97 7.58
N ASP A 2 16.83 -25.08 7.39
CA ASP A 2 17.13 -26.05 6.32
C ASP A 2 16.61 -25.60 4.93
N ASP A 3 16.08 -24.37 4.87
CA ASP A 3 15.38 -23.82 3.69
C ASP A 3 16.27 -22.95 2.79
N TYR A 4 17.57 -22.86 3.07
CA TYR A 4 18.48 -22.02 2.29
C TYR A 4 19.54 -22.81 1.55
N VAL A 5 19.76 -22.46 0.27
CA VAL A 5 20.97 -22.88 -0.42
C VAL A 5 22.14 -22.05 0.07
N VAL A 6 23.07 -22.67 0.77
CA VAL A 6 24.28 -22.04 1.30
C VAL A 6 25.48 -22.45 0.44
N ILE A 7 26.17 -21.46 -0.07
CA ILE A 7 27.43 -21.63 -0.77
C ILE A 7 28.58 -21.28 0.17
N ARG A 8 29.50 -22.21 0.36
CA ARG A 8 30.71 -21.98 1.16
C ARG A 8 31.84 -21.53 0.23
N LEU A 9 32.34 -20.35 0.44
CA LEU A 9 33.50 -19.82 -0.27
C LEU A 9 34.81 -20.46 0.22
N ALA A 10 35.87 -20.41 -0.60
CA ALA A 10 37.18 -20.90 -0.21
C ALA A 10 37.73 -20.17 1.06
N SER A 11 37.31 -18.95 1.30
CA SER A 11 37.60 -18.18 2.54
C SER A 11 36.89 -18.68 3.78
N GLY A 12 36.03 -19.72 3.70
CA GLY A 12 35.16 -20.19 4.78
C GLY A 12 33.88 -19.38 4.99
N LYS A 13 33.72 -18.22 4.35
CA LYS A 13 32.47 -17.44 4.38
C LYS A 13 31.33 -18.23 3.75
N ARG A 14 30.13 -18.03 4.32
CA ARG A 14 28.88 -18.54 3.75
C ARG A 14 28.13 -17.40 3.06
N ILE A 15 27.60 -17.68 1.89
CA ILE A 15 26.70 -16.80 1.15
C ILE A 15 25.46 -17.59 0.75
N THR A 16 24.37 -16.88 0.48
CA THR A 16 23.15 -17.48 -0.07
C THR A 16 22.77 -16.80 -1.38
N ILE A 17 22.03 -17.51 -2.22
CA ILE A 17 21.45 -16.99 -3.44
C ILE A 17 20.10 -16.37 -3.10
N THR A 18 19.82 -15.21 -3.68
CA THR A 18 18.58 -14.47 -3.49
C THR A 18 17.97 -14.08 -4.83
N ASN A 19 16.72 -13.61 -4.82
CA ASN A 19 16.07 -13.03 -6.00
C ASN A 19 16.90 -11.88 -6.59
N THR A 20 17.56 -11.09 -5.74
CA THR A 20 18.46 -10.00 -6.17
C THR A 20 19.65 -10.55 -6.99
N CYS A 21 20.23 -11.68 -6.59
CA CYS A 21 21.29 -12.33 -7.38
C CYS A 21 20.77 -12.75 -8.76
N ALA A 22 19.61 -13.40 -8.80
CA ALA A 22 18.99 -13.86 -10.04
C ALA A 22 18.64 -12.69 -10.97
N ALA A 23 18.03 -11.64 -10.46
CA ALA A 23 17.64 -10.46 -11.23
C ALA A 23 18.87 -9.70 -11.80
N ASN A 24 19.96 -9.59 -11.02
CA ASN A 24 21.22 -9.01 -11.51
C ASN A 24 21.88 -9.88 -12.61
N VAL A 25 21.82 -11.21 -12.49
CA VAL A 25 22.32 -12.13 -13.54
C VAL A 25 21.58 -11.92 -14.85
N LEU A 26 20.27 -11.71 -14.78
CA LEU A 26 19.42 -11.48 -15.96
C LEU A 26 19.44 -10.03 -16.46
N GLY A 27 20.13 -9.11 -15.77
CA GLY A 27 20.21 -7.70 -16.16
C GLY A 27 18.91 -6.92 -15.99
N LEU A 28 18.02 -7.37 -15.10
CA LEU A 28 16.69 -6.76 -14.90
C LEU A 28 16.71 -5.53 -14.01
N ILE A 29 17.81 -5.30 -13.27
CA ILE A 29 17.91 -4.21 -12.31
C ILE A 29 18.73 -3.07 -12.90
N GLU A 30 18.10 -1.94 -13.14
CA GLU A 30 18.76 -0.75 -13.66
C GLU A 30 19.71 -0.13 -12.62
N PRO A 31 20.79 0.56 -13.07
CA PRO A 31 21.87 1.07 -12.20
C PRO A 31 21.43 2.02 -11.10
N GLN A 32 20.31 2.73 -11.29
CA GLN A 32 19.78 3.68 -10.32
C GLN A 32 19.10 3.03 -9.10
N TYR A 33 18.75 1.75 -9.20
CA TYR A 33 18.05 1.08 -8.10
C TYR A 33 19.03 0.51 -7.07
N PHE A 34 18.69 0.61 -5.80
CA PHE A 34 19.50 0.14 -4.68
C PHE A 34 19.88 -1.35 -4.78
N ALA A 35 19.02 -2.18 -5.36
CA ALA A 35 19.27 -3.60 -5.58
C ALA A 35 20.28 -3.90 -6.71
N HIS A 36 20.72 -2.89 -7.47
CA HIS A 36 21.71 -3.09 -8.53
C HIS A 36 23.04 -3.56 -7.93
N GLY A 37 23.58 -4.62 -8.50
CA GLY A 37 24.77 -5.28 -7.99
C GLY A 37 25.66 -5.83 -9.10
N ASN A 38 26.75 -6.47 -8.70
CA ASN A 38 27.69 -7.03 -9.65
C ASN A 38 27.20 -8.38 -10.20
N ALA A 39 26.68 -8.36 -11.44
CA ALA A 39 26.17 -9.55 -12.14
C ALA A 39 27.20 -10.68 -12.27
N ASN A 40 28.48 -10.35 -12.47
CA ASN A 40 29.53 -11.37 -12.58
C ASN A 40 29.79 -12.09 -11.26
N SER A 41 29.71 -11.33 -10.14
CA SER A 41 29.82 -11.94 -8.81
C SER A 41 28.61 -12.84 -8.51
N ALA A 42 27.42 -12.42 -8.90
CA ALA A 42 26.20 -13.21 -8.78
C ALA A 42 26.29 -14.50 -9.63
N ARG A 43 26.74 -14.39 -10.88
CA ARG A 43 27.01 -15.58 -11.76
C ARG A 43 27.96 -16.58 -11.11
N LYS A 44 29.10 -16.10 -10.63
CA LYS A 44 30.07 -16.96 -9.94
C LYS A 44 29.49 -17.67 -8.72
N ALA A 45 28.65 -16.97 -7.98
CA ALA A 45 27.98 -17.55 -6.81
C ALA A 45 26.93 -18.60 -7.19
N MET A 46 26.21 -18.39 -8.30
CA MET A 46 25.15 -19.30 -8.76
C MET A 46 25.69 -20.49 -9.53
N GLN A 47 26.89 -20.39 -10.15
CA GLN A 47 27.48 -21.42 -11.02
C GLN A 47 27.50 -22.82 -10.38
N PRO A 48 27.96 -23.02 -9.11
CA PRO A 48 28.01 -24.36 -8.54
C PRO A 48 26.63 -25.03 -8.40
N VAL A 49 25.57 -24.24 -8.26
CA VAL A 49 24.20 -24.76 -8.20
C VAL A 49 23.70 -25.10 -9.58
N ALA A 50 23.97 -24.26 -10.57
CA ALA A 50 23.65 -24.52 -11.98
C ALA A 50 24.33 -25.78 -12.51
N ASP A 51 25.62 -25.93 -12.23
CA ASP A 51 26.41 -27.14 -12.60
C ASP A 51 25.80 -28.41 -11.96
N LYS A 52 25.42 -28.34 -10.68
CA LYS A 52 24.80 -29.48 -9.99
C LYS A 52 23.44 -29.86 -10.58
N LEU A 53 22.70 -28.90 -11.09
CA LEU A 53 21.40 -29.12 -11.73
C LEU A 53 21.49 -29.42 -13.22
N GLY A 54 22.67 -29.28 -13.82
CA GLY A 54 22.90 -29.49 -15.28
C GLY A 54 22.20 -28.43 -16.14
N ILE A 55 22.07 -27.21 -15.65
CA ILE A 55 21.45 -26.09 -16.37
C ILE A 55 22.38 -24.88 -16.43
N THR A 56 22.03 -23.87 -17.23
CA THR A 56 22.77 -22.61 -17.27
C THR A 56 22.44 -21.72 -16.04
N VAL A 57 23.33 -20.76 -15.74
CA VAL A 57 23.10 -19.81 -14.65
C VAL A 57 21.90 -18.94 -14.95
N GLU A 58 21.67 -18.59 -16.19
CA GLU A 58 20.50 -17.83 -16.65
C GLU A 58 19.19 -18.60 -16.48
N GLU A 59 19.19 -19.89 -16.76
CA GLU A 59 18.04 -20.77 -16.50
C GLU A 59 17.76 -20.90 -15.01
N LEU A 60 18.79 -21.08 -14.19
CA LEU A 60 18.66 -21.08 -12.73
C LEU A 60 18.07 -19.76 -12.22
N ALA A 61 18.56 -18.64 -12.75
CA ALA A 61 18.07 -17.32 -12.38
C ALA A 61 16.58 -17.14 -12.73
N ARG A 62 16.16 -17.55 -13.93
CA ARG A 62 14.75 -17.54 -14.33
C ARG A 62 13.89 -18.42 -13.43
N GLN A 63 14.32 -19.65 -13.16
CA GLN A 63 13.57 -20.57 -12.29
C GLN A 63 13.38 -20.00 -10.88
N ILE A 64 14.39 -19.33 -10.32
CA ILE A 64 14.30 -18.66 -9.01
C ILE A 64 13.24 -17.57 -9.05
N LEU A 65 13.26 -16.71 -10.07
CA LEU A 65 12.29 -15.62 -10.19
C LEU A 65 10.89 -16.14 -10.53
N ASP A 66 10.76 -17.17 -11.36
CA ASP A 66 9.46 -17.81 -11.66
C ASP A 66 8.82 -18.38 -10.38
N LYS A 67 9.58 -19.06 -9.54
CA LYS A 67 9.08 -19.59 -8.28
C LYS A 67 8.67 -18.50 -7.28
N SER A 68 9.36 -17.38 -7.28
CA SER A 68 8.99 -16.22 -6.48
C SER A 68 7.74 -15.53 -7.06
N PHE A 69 7.66 -15.43 -8.37
CA PHE A 69 6.50 -14.88 -9.06
C PHE A 69 5.23 -15.69 -8.81
N GLU A 70 5.29 -17.03 -8.88
CA GLU A 70 4.14 -17.88 -8.58
C GLU A 70 3.47 -17.50 -7.24
N LYS A 71 4.28 -17.29 -6.18
CA LYS A 71 3.79 -16.92 -4.85
C LYS A 71 3.23 -15.50 -4.80
N VAL A 72 3.91 -14.55 -5.42
CA VAL A 72 3.50 -13.14 -5.45
C VAL A 72 2.23 -12.98 -6.28
N ASN A 73 2.16 -13.65 -7.44
CA ASN A 73 1.01 -13.59 -8.33
C ASN A 73 -0.26 -14.11 -7.66
N GLN A 74 -0.16 -15.18 -6.87
CA GLN A 74 -1.30 -15.67 -6.10
C GLN A 74 -1.85 -14.57 -5.15
N CYS A 75 -0.98 -13.92 -4.38
CA CYS A 75 -1.39 -12.84 -3.48
C CYS A 75 -1.98 -11.65 -4.22
N ILE A 76 -1.40 -11.27 -5.37
CA ILE A 76 -1.92 -10.16 -6.19
C ILE A 76 -3.32 -10.52 -6.73
N THR A 77 -3.51 -11.75 -7.22
CA THR A 77 -4.79 -12.22 -7.73
C THR A 77 -5.86 -12.20 -6.63
N GLU A 78 -5.55 -12.75 -5.45
CA GLU A 78 -6.47 -12.74 -4.31
C GLU A 78 -6.86 -11.32 -3.88
N LEU A 79 -5.91 -10.38 -3.91
CA LEU A 79 -6.17 -8.97 -3.60
C LEU A 79 -7.02 -8.30 -4.70
N ALA A 80 -6.71 -8.55 -5.97
CA ALA A 80 -7.47 -8.00 -7.09
C ALA A 80 -8.93 -8.48 -7.07
N GLU A 81 -9.16 -9.77 -6.81
CA GLU A 81 -10.50 -10.33 -6.64
C GLU A 81 -11.23 -9.72 -5.44
N LYS A 82 -10.57 -9.62 -4.29
CA LYS A 82 -11.15 -9.04 -3.07
C LYS A 82 -11.58 -7.59 -3.27
N TYR A 83 -10.80 -6.80 -3.98
CA TYR A 83 -11.08 -5.39 -4.24
C TYR A 83 -11.77 -5.14 -5.58
N GLN A 84 -12.13 -6.19 -6.31
CA GLN A 84 -12.81 -6.14 -7.61
C GLN A 84 -12.09 -5.24 -8.63
N LEU A 85 -10.76 -5.35 -8.66
CA LEU A 85 -9.91 -4.60 -9.59
C LEU A 85 -9.88 -5.30 -10.95
N ASP A 86 -10.14 -4.56 -12.01
CA ASP A 86 -9.89 -5.05 -13.37
C ASP A 86 -8.37 -5.09 -13.63
N HIS A 87 -7.92 -6.02 -14.45
CA HIS A 87 -6.49 -6.23 -14.73
C HIS A 87 -5.76 -4.95 -15.21
N ASP A 88 -6.43 -4.12 -15.98
CA ASP A 88 -5.89 -2.86 -16.50
C ASP A 88 -5.85 -1.71 -15.48
N GLN A 89 -6.39 -1.92 -14.29
CA GLN A 89 -6.28 -1.02 -13.14
C GLN A 89 -5.14 -1.40 -12.20
N ILE A 90 -4.51 -2.57 -12.43
CA ILE A 90 -3.40 -3.02 -11.60
C ILE A 90 -2.12 -2.29 -11.98
N LYS A 91 -1.50 -1.64 -11.00
CA LYS A 91 -0.16 -1.09 -11.09
C LYS A 91 0.67 -1.60 -9.90
N LEU A 92 1.84 -2.13 -10.17
CA LEU A 92 2.73 -2.59 -9.12
C LEU A 92 3.63 -1.44 -8.63
N VAL A 93 3.72 -1.27 -7.32
CA VAL A 93 4.64 -0.30 -6.70
C VAL A 93 5.65 -1.06 -5.84
N GLY A 94 6.92 -0.95 -6.20
CA GLY A 94 8.01 -1.62 -5.50
C GLY A 94 8.56 -0.75 -4.38
N CYS A 95 8.50 -1.25 -3.14
CA CYS A 95 9.05 -0.60 -1.95
C CYS A 95 10.05 -1.50 -1.24
N GLY A 96 11.08 -0.91 -0.65
CA GLY A 96 12.17 -1.62 0.03
C GLY A 96 13.41 -1.84 -0.86
N GLY A 97 14.56 -2.07 -0.23
CA GLY A 97 15.84 -2.16 -0.93
C GLY A 97 15.95 -3.30 -1.96
N GLY A 98 15.14 -4.35 -1.85
CA GLY A 98 15.09 -5.47 -2.79
C GLY A 98 13.99 -5.36 -3.85
N ALA A 99 13.20 -4.30 -3.87
CA ALA A 99 12.00 -4.18 -4.70
C ALA A 99 12.27 -4.42 -6.19
N ALA A 100 13.30 -3.77 -6.75
CA ALA A 100 13.66 -3.90 -8.16
C ALA A 100 14.00 -5.33 -8.58
N ALA A 101 14.40 -6.20 -7.64
CA ALA A 101 14.74 -7.59 -7.94
C ALA A 101 13.52 -8.44 -8.36
N LEU A 102 12.32 -8.06 -7.98
CA LEU A 102 11.12 -8.85 -8.21
C LEU A 102 10.03 -8.08 -8.95
N ILE A 103 9.82 -6.81 -8.63
CA ILE A 103 8.72 -6.01 -9.20
C ILE A 103 8.81 -5.90 -10.72
N CYS A 104 9.99 -5.63 -11.27
CA CYS A 104 10.19 -5.56 -12.72
C CYS A 104 9.78 -6.87 -13.41
N TYR A 105 10.22 -8.01 -12.84
CA TYR A 105 9.90 -9.33 -13.34
C TYR A 105 8.41 -9.68 -13.24
N CYS A 106 7.79 -9.37 -12.09
CA CYS A 106 6.35 -9.58 -11.89
C CYS A 106 5.52 -8.74 -12.87
N ALA A 107 5.87 -7.46 -13.05
CA ALA A 107 5.17 -6.57 -13.97
C ALA A 107 5.24 -7.05 -15.42
N GLU A 108 6.43 -7.52 -15.86
CA GLU A 108 6.60 -8.12 -17.19
C GLU A 108 5.72 -9.36 -17.36
N LYS A 109 5.76 -10.29 -16.40
CA LYS A 109 4.96 -11.53 -16.45
C LYS A 109 3.45 -11.28 -16.43
N MET A 110 3.00 -10.26 -15.71
CA MET A 110 1.60 -9.90 -15.59
C MET A 110 1.12 -8.95 -16.70
N HIS A 111 2.03 -8.38 -17.48
CA HIS A 111 1.74 -7.33 -18.46
C HIS A 111 1.05 -6.10 -17.82
N VAL A 112 1.51 -5.69 -16.64
CA VAL A 112 1.00 -4.51 -15.92
C VAL A 112 2.09 -3.46 -15.72
N PRO A 113 1.74 -2.17 -15.60
CA PRO A 113 2.72 -1.13 -15.29
C PRO A 113 3.27 -1.29 -13.87
N TYR A 114 4.50 -0.80 -13.68
CA TYR A 114 5.12 -0.72 -12.34
C TYR A 114 5.80 0.62 -12.12
N SER A 115 6.08 0.92 -10.87
CA SER A 115 6.96 2.02 -10.47
C SER A 115 7.75 1.66 -9.21
N ILE A 116 8.95 2.20 -9.11
CA ILE A 116 9.78 2.15 -7.90
C ILE A 116 10.04 3.61 -7.54
N PRO A 117 9.42 4.12 -6.46
CA PRO A 117 9.56 5.52 -6.08
C PRO A 117 10.98 5.84 -5.65
N GLU A 118 11.32 7.11 -5.68
CA GLU A 118 12.57 7.61 -5.09
C GLU A 118 12.62 7.27 -3.60
N ASN A 119 13.80 6.91 -3.10
CA ASN A 119 14.00 6.45 -1.71
C ASN A 119 13.22 5.19 -1.33
N ALA A 120 12.82 4.37 -2.32
CA ALA A 120 12.09 3.12 -2.06
C ALA A 120 12.81 2.20 -1.07
N GLU A 121 14.14 2.22 -1.04
CA GLU A 121 14.98 1.40 -0.15
C GLU A 121 14.84 1.77 1.33
N VAL A 122 14.48 3.02 1.63
CA VAL A 122 14.29 3.53 2.99
C VAL A 122 12.83 3.84 3.32
N ILE A 123 11.91 3.46 2.46
CA ILE A 123 10.48 3.77 2.60
C ILE A 123 9.89 3.32 3.95
N SER A 124 10.37 2.19 4.48
CA SER A 124 9.94 1.71 5.80
C SER A 124 10.36 2.67 6.92
N SER A 125 11.57 3.24 6.85
CA SER A 125 12.05 4.24 7.82
C SER A 125 11.26 5.53 7.70
N ILE A 126 10.98 5.96 6.47
CA ILE A 126 10.11 7.12 6.21
C ILE A 126 8.70 6.84 6.76
N GLY A 127 8.15 5.66 6.48
CA GLY A 127 6.84 5.26 6.98
C GLY A 127 6.77 5.22 8.50
N VAL A 128 7.81 4.76 9.18
CA VAL A 128 7.90 4.79 10.64
C VAL A 128 7.97 6.23 11.17
N ALA A 129 8.75 7.10 10.52
CA ALA A 129 8.84 8.51 10.89
C ALA A 129 7.51 9.27 10.68
N LEU A 130 6.72 8.82 9.70
CA LEU A 130 5.39 9.36 9.38
C LEU A 130 4.26 8.51 9.99
N ALA A 131 4.59 7.46 10.75
CA ALA A 131 3.59 6.55 11.29
C ALA A 131 2.64 7.29 12.21
N MET A 132 1.36 7.00 12.05
CA MET A 132 0.34 7.51 12.94
C MET A 132 0.44 6.79 14.29
N VAL A 133 0.39 7.56 15.35
CA VAL A 133 0.13 7.04 16.69
C VAL A 133 -1.26 6.42 16.67
N ARG A 134 -1.39 5.22 17.22
CA ARG A 134 -2.67 4.51 17.33
C ARG A 134 -2.81 3.95 18.74
N ASP A 135 -3.76 4.48 19.48
CA ASP A 135 -4.16 3.98 20.78
C ASP A 135 -5.57 3.42 20.75
N VAL A 136 -5.80 2.36 21.52
CA VAL A 136 -7.09 1.66 21.58
C VAL A 136 -7.51 1.54 23.03
N VAL A 137 -8.70 2.05 23.34
CA VAL A 137 -9.32 1.92 24.66
C VAL A 137 -10.60 1.11 24.50
N GLU A 138 -10.74 0.08 25.32
CA GLU A 138 -11.90 -0.82 25.29
C GLU A 138 -12.61 -0.82 26.64
N ARG A 139 -13.94 -0.86 26.61
CA ARG A 139 -14.75 -0.97 27.79
C ARG A 139 -16.00 -1.80 27.52
N ILE A 140 -16.40 -2.65 28.46
CA ILE A 140 -17.67 -3.38 28.37
C ILE A 140 -18.71 -2.58 29.15
N VAL A 141 -19.71 -2.04 28.44
CA VAL A 141 -20.83 -1.29 29.01
C VAL A 141 -22.12 -1.84 28.40
N PRO A 142 -22.92 -2.57 29.16
CA PRO A 142 -24.22 -3.01 28.68
C PRO A 142 -25.12 -1.78 28.41
N ASN A 143 -25.62 -1.68 27.17
CA ASN A 143 -26.45 -0.54 26.72
C ASN A 143 -25.74 0.82 26.87
N PRO A 144 -24.68 1.11 26.13
CA PRO A 144 -23.88 2.31 26.28
C PRO A 144 -24.71 3.58 25.99
N THR A 145 -24.52 4.58 26.83
CA THR A 145 -25.09 5.90 26.64
C THR A 145 -24.18 6.80 25.84
N GLN A 146 -24.69 7.92 25.33
CA GLN A 146 -23.88 8.95 24.66
C GLN A 146 -22.77 9.48 25.58
N LYS A 147 -23.01 9.50 26.89
CA LYS A 147 -22.01 9.92 27.88
C LYS A 147 -20.84 8.90 27.95
N ASP A 148 -21.15 7.60 27.99
CA ASP A 148 -20.13 6.56 28.04
C ASP A 148 -19.24 6.59 26.79
N ILE A 149 -19.85 6.81 25.62
CA ILE A 149 -19.12 6.95 24.34
C ILE A 149 -18.22 8.18 24.34
N ALA A 150 -18.72 9.33 24.84
CA ALA A 150 -17.96 10.57 24.91
C ALA A 150 -16.77 10.48 25.88
N GLU A 151 -16.95 9.81 27.02
CA GLU A 151 -15.87 9.57 28.00
C GLU A 151 -14.78 8.66 27.39
N LEU A 152 -15.17 7.56 26.76
CA LEU A 152 -14.25 6.63 26.14
C LEU A 152 -13.48 7.26 24.96
N LYS A 153 -14.19 8.10 24.17
CA LYS A 153 -13.58 8.88 23.10
C LYS A 153 -12.50 9.83 23.62
N LYS A 154 -12.78 10.52 24.73
CA LYS A 154 -11.82 11.41 25.37
C LYS A 154 -10.63 10.64 25.91
N GLU A 155 -10.86 9.51 26.57
CA GLU A 155 -9.79 8.65 27.11
C GLU A 155 -8.84 8.15 26.01
N ALA A 156 -9.39 7.71 24.87
CA ALA A 156 -8.59 7.29 23.72
C ALA A 156 -7.79 8.46 23.12
N MET A 157 -8.38 9.65 23.05
CA MET A 157 -7.71 10.87 22.60
C MET A 157 -6.54 11.26 23.52
N ASP A 158 -6.78 11.24 24.84
CA ASP A 158 -5.77 11.55 25.85
C ASP A 158 -4.62 10.51 25.81
N ALA A 159 -4.92 9.22 25.58
CA ALA A 159 -3.93 8.17 25.40
C ALA A 159 -3.06 8.41 24.16
N ALA A 160 -3.67 8.76 23.01
CA ALA A 160 -2.95 9.06 21.79
C ALA A 160 -2.03 10.29 21.93
N ILE A 161 -2.48 11.33 22.63
CA ILE A 161 -1.65 12.50 22.99
C ILE A 161 -0.47 12.07 23.86
N GLY A 162 -0.72 11.24 24.87
CA GLY A 162 0.33 10.68 25.73
C GLY A 162 1.36 9.83 24.97
N SER A 163 0.96 9.19 23.88
CA SER A 163 1.81 8.42 22.95
C SER A 163 2.52 9.29 21.90
N GLY A 164 2.29 10.62 21.92
CA GLY A 164 3.01 11.59 21.06
C GLY A 164 2.24 12.04 19.81
N ALA A 165 0.94 11.79 19.73
CA ALA A 165 0.13 12.35 18.66
C ALA A 165 -0.10 13.85 18.83
N ALA A 166 -0.03 14.61 17.75
CA ALA A 166 -0.41 16.02 17.74
C ALA A 166 -1.93 16.14 17.93
N PRO A 167 -2.42 16.92 18.92
CA PRO A 167 -3.84 16.95 19.31
C PRO A 167 -4.81 17.28 18.17
N ASP A 168 -4.41 18.16 17.27
CA ASP A 168 -5.18 18.63 16.11
C ASP A 168 -5.28 17.60 14.97
N THR A 169 -4.47 16.53 15.04
CA THR A 169 -4.47 15.46 14.04
C THR A 169 -5.24 14.22 14.48
N ILE A 170 -5.74 14.19 15.72
CA ILE A 170 -6.33 13.00 16.29
C ILE A 170 -7.76 12.80 15.80
N GLU A 171 -7.97 11.65 15.16
CA GLU A 171 -9.30 11.12 14.83
C GLU A 171 -9.62 9.94 15.73
N VAL A 172 -10.86 9.89 16.25
CA VAL A 172 -11.31 8.78 17.09
C VAL A 172 -12.47 8.06 16.42
N HIS A 173 -12.25 6.80 16.12
CA HIS A 173 -13.26 5.87 15.62
C HIS A 173 -13.84 5.05 16.78
N ILE A 174 -15.18 4.87 16.80
CA ILE A 174 -15.88 4.10 17.82
C ILE A 174 -16.53 2.88 17.17
N GLU A 175 -16.24 1.73 17.71
CA GLU A 175 -16.89 0.46 17.35
C GLU A 175 -17.71 -0.04 18.55
N ILE A 176 -18.94 -0.48 18.31
CA ILE A 176 -19.83 -1.02 19.34
C ILE A 176 -20.26 -2.42 18.93
N ASP A 177 -19.85 -3.40 19.71
CA ASP A 177 -20.37 -4.76 19.61
C ASP A 177 -21.61 -4.90 20.50
N SER A 178 -22.78 -4.89 19.89
CA SER A 178 -24.06 -5.00 20.59
C SER A 178 -24.32 -6.37 21.22
N GLN A 179 -23.57 -7.43 20.81
CA GLN A 179 -23.73 -8.76 21.39
C GLN A 179 -22.99 -8.88 22.73
N THR A 180 -21.83 -8.31 22.83
CA THR A 180 -20.98 -8.36 24.02
C THR A 180 -21.11 -7.09 24.90
N GLY A 181 -21.69 -6.04 24.39
CA GLY A 181 -21.71 -4.72 25.03
C GLY A 181 -20.33 -4.05 25.07
N LYS A 182 -19.40 -4.51 24.23
CA LYS A 182 -18.04 -3.98 24.15
C LYS A 182 -18.04 -2.71 23.28
N ILE A 183 -17.46 -1.64 23.82
CA ILE A 183 -17.15 -0.43 23.07
C ILE A 183 -15.65 -0.36 22.90
N THR A 184 -15.20 -0.14 21.66
CA THR A 184 -13.80 0.08 21.32
C THR A 184 -13.65 1.47 20.75
N ALA A 185 -12.82 2.30 21.37
CA ALA A 185 -12.42 3.61 20.87
C ALA A 185 -10.99 3.50 20.31
N ILE A 186 -10.83 3.80 19.04
CA ILE A 186 -9.55 3.76 18.32
C ILE A 186 -9.18 5.20 17.99
N ALA A 187 -8.19 5.74 18.68
CA ALA A 187 -7.62 7.05 18.41
C ALA A 187 -6.40 6.90 17.49
N THR A 188 -6.38 7.64 16.39
CA THR A 188 -5.24 7.71 15.47
C THR A 188 -4.85 9.16 15.25
N GLY A 189 -3.56 9.45 15.28
CA GLY A 189 -3.04 10.79 15.05
C GLY A 189 -1.60 10.77 14.55
N SER A 190 -1.16 11.81 13.84
CA SER A 190 0.22 11.93 13.39
C SER A 190 1.12 12.42 14.51
N THR A 191 2.36 11.95 14.56
CA THR A 191 3.39 12.59 15.37
C THR A 191 3.71 13.99 14.83
N GLU A 192 4.12 14.92 15.68
CA GLU A 192 4.51 16.26 15.27
C GLU A 192 5.83 16.23 14.50
N VAL A 193 5.79 15.80 13.24
CA VAL A 193 6.95 15.97 12.34
C VAL A 193 6.81 17.34 11.68
N LYS A 194 7.59 18.31 12.15
CA LYS A 194 7.71 19.63 11.52
C LYS A 194 8.45 19.51 10.19
N THR A 195 7.77 19.07 9.15
CA THR A 195 8.27 19.20 7.78
C THR A 195 7.35 20.15 7.04
N THR A 196 7.92 21.25 6.62
CA THR A 196 7.23 22.41 6.03
C THR A 196 6.44 22.05 4.75
N ASP A 197 6.78 20.97 4.07
CA ASP A 197 6.18 20.58 2.80
C ASP A 197 5.03 19.54 2.91
N LEU A 198 4.91 18.82 4.05
CA LEU A 198 3.80 17.87 4.28
C LEU A 198 2.52 18.54 4.79
N LEU A 199 2.57 19.85 5.04
CA LEU A 199 1.43 20.65 5.51
C LEU A 199 0.71 21.40 4.37
N ALA A 200 1.25 21.39 3.16
CA ALA A 200 0.57 22.00 2.02
C ALA A 200 -0.71 21.21 1.69
N GLU A 201 -1.83 21.89 1.77
CA GLU A 201 -3.09 21.32 1.27
C GLU A 201 -3.03 21.26 -0.25
N CYS A 202 -3.45 20.13 -0.79
CA CYS A 202 -3.61 19.91 -2.21
C CYS A 202 -4.77 20.77 -2.71
N THR A 203 -4.54 21.55 -3.75
CA THR A 203 -5.60 22.32 -4.40
C THR A 203 -6.58 21.39 -5.11
N GLU A 204 -7.76 21.93 -5.44
CA GLU A 204 -8.76 21.16 -6.18
C GLU A 204 -8.25 20.74 -7.56
N GLU A 205 -7.45 21.61 -8.22
CA GLU A 205 -6.82 21.32 -9.51
C GLU A 205 -5.78 20.19 -9.40
N GLU A 206 -4.95 20.22 -8.38
CA GLU A 206 -3.97 19.15 -8.11
C GLU A 206 -4.65 17.82 -7.77
N ALA A 207 -5.70 17.86 -6.95
CA ALA A 207 -6.49 16.69 -6.62
C ALA A 207 -7.22 16.12 -7.84
N MET A 208 -7.72 16.97 -8.74
CA MET A 208 -8.31 16.56 -10.02
C MET A 208 -7.26 15.85 -10.89
N GLN A 209 -6.07 16.41 -11.01
CA GLN A 209 -5.01 15.79 -11.81
C GLN A 209 -4.61 14.43 -11.27
N LEU A 210 -4.46 14.30 -9.94
CA LEU A 210 -4.19 13.02 -9.29
C LEU A 210 -5.29 11.98 -9.54
N ALA A 211 -6.55 12.41 -9.49
CA ALA A 211 -7.67 11.53 -9.81
C ALA A 211 -7.68 11.09 -11.28
N VAL A 212 -7.41 12.01 -12.21
CA VAL A 212 -7.32 11.70 -13.66
C VAL A 212 -6.19 10.72 -13.95
N ASP A 213 -5.02 10.94 -13.37
CA ASP A 213 -3.85 10.06 -13.54
C ASP A 213 -4.13 8.65 -13.02
N ASP A 214 -4.81 8.54 -11.88
CA ASP A 214 -5.16 7.25 -11.27
C ASP A 214 -6.31 6.53 -11.99
N PHE A 215 -7.28 7.27 -12.53
CA PHE A 215 -8.32 6.68 -13.39
C PHE A 215 -7.74 6.03 -14.66
N GLY A 216 -6.66 6.59 -15.16
CA GLY A 216 -6.00 6.13 -16.38
C GLY A 216 -6.75 6.49 -17.68
N PRO A 217 -6.17 6.14 -18.83
CA PRO A 217 -6.60 6.67 -20.14
C PRO A 217 -7.95 6.15 -20.64
N LYS A 218 -8.54 5.13 -20.01
CA LYS A 218 -9.82 4.54 -20.42
C LYS A 218 -11.03 5.19 -19.76
N VAL A 219 -10.81 6.14 -18.84
CA VAL A 219 -11.86 6.88 -18.16
C VAL A 219 -11.98 8.27 -18.77
N SER A 220 -13.17 8.66 -19.16
CA SER A 220 -13.50 9.98 -19.68
C SER A 220 -14.39 10.76 -18.70
N ASP A 221 -14.64 12.03 -19.04
CA ASP A 221 -15.60 12.89 -18.33
C ASP A 221 -15.40 12.97 -16.83
N VAL A 222 -14.13 12.98 -16.40
CA VAL A 222 -13.79 13.11 -14.98
C VAL A 222 -14.23 14.48 -14.46
N LYS A 223 -15.03 14.47 -13.41
CA LYS A 223 -15.58 15.68 -12.80
C LYS A 223 -15.58 15.59 -11.28
N LEU A 224 -15.50 16.74 -10.63
CA LEU A 224 -15.78 16.84 -9.21
C LEU A 224 -17.27 16.57 -8.98
N ALA A 225 -17.58 15.47 -8.31
CA ALA A 225 -18.94 15.08 -8.01
C ALA A 225 -19.42 15.70 -6.68
N GLU A 226 -18.53 15.79 -5.68
CA GLU A 226 -18.81 16.42 -4.39
C GLU A 226 -17.50 16.85 -3.72
N LYS A 227 -17.60 17.80 -2.78
CA LYS A 227 -16.50 18.30 -1.96
C LYS A 227 -16.94 18.39 -0.50
N SER A 228 -16.11 17.94 0.40
CA SER A 228 -16.29 18.13 1.85
C SER A 228 -15.12 18.94 2.43
N GLU A 229 -15.15 19.20 3.72
CA GLU A 229 -14.04 19.85 4.44
C GLU A 229 -12.74 19.03 4.42
N LYS A 230 -12.79 17.72 4.09
CA LYS A 230 -11.64 16.81 4.17
C LYS A 230 -11.34 16.10 2.86
N PHE A 231 -12.26 16.08 1.90
CA PHE A 231 -12.16 15.24 0.72
C PHE A 231 -12.74 15.91 -0.53
N TYR A 232 -12.11 15.60 -1.66
CA TYR A 232 -12.61 15.79 -3.01
C TYR A 232 -13.10 14.45 -3.55
N VAL A 233 -14.30 14.39 -4.11
CA VAL A 233 -14.88 13.18 -4.69
C VAL A 233 -14.98 13.37 -6.20
N TYR A 234 -14.22 12.60 -6.94
CA TYR A 234 -14.22 12.64 -8.41
C TYR A 234 -14.91 11.40 -8.96
N GLN A 235 -15.68 11.62 -10.02
CA GLN A 235 -16.36 10.57 -10.77
C GLN A 235 -16.01 10.70 -12.24
N GLY A 236 -15.73 9.58 -12.88
CA GLY A 236 -15.50 9.47 -14.31
C GLY A 236 -16.50 8.55 -14.99
N THR A 237 -16.35 8.34 -16.29
CA THR A 237 -17.15 7.45 -17.12
C THR A 237 -16.24 6.44 -17.82
N ARG A 238 -16.60 5.14 -17.75
CA ARG A 238 -15.90 4.07 -18.46
C ARG A 238 -16.90 3.05 -18.98
N GLY A 239 -17.34 3.21 -20.23
CA GLY A 239 -18.41 2.40 -20.79
C GLY A 239 -19.71 2.61 -20.01
N ASP A 240 -20.24 1.55 -19.43
CA ASP A 240 -21.42 1.54 -18.58
C ASP A 240 -21.15 1.75 -17.08
N ARG A 241 -19.87 1.95 -16.71
CA ARG A 241 -19.43 2.11 -15.32
C ARG A 241 -19.12 3.56 -15.01
N ASN A 242 -19.32 3.91 -13.74
CA ASN A 242 -18.98 5.21 -13.18
C ASN A 242 -17.94 5.04 -12.07
N PRO A 243 -16.65 4.99 -12.40
CA PRO A 243 -15.60 4.88 -11.41
C PRO A 243 -15.51 6.15 -10.54
N ILE A 244 -15.12 5.96 -9.26
CA ILE A 244 -15.02 7.04 -8.27
C ILE A 244 -13.61 7.04 -7.66
N ARG A 245 -13.10 8.25 -7.39
CA ARG A 245 -11.90 8.51 -6.58
C ARG A 245 -12.23 9.51 -5.48
N ILE A 246 -11.79 9.20 -4.26
CA ILE A 246 -11.85 10.15 -3.16
C ILE A 246 -10.41 10.53 -2.81
N VAL A 247 -10.09 11.80 -2.96
CA VAL A 247 -8.78 12.38 -2.67
C VAL A 247 -8.90 13.24 -1.42
N ASP A 248 -7.99 13.08 -0.46
CA ASP A 248 -7.96 13.94 0.72
C ASP A 248 -7.28 15.29 0.43
N LEU A 249 -7.35 16.22 1.37
CA LEU A 249 -6.72 17.55 1.23
C LEU A 249 -5.18 17.51 1.13
N LYS A 250 -4.57 16.36 1.37
CA LYS A 250 -3.10 16.16 1.21
C LYS A 250 -2.74 15.50 -0.12
N GLY A 251 -3.71 15.29 -1.02
CA GLY A 251 -3.49 14.66 -2.32
C GLY A 251 -3.41 13.14 -2.28
N PHE A 252 -3.80 12.47 -1.18
CA PHE A 252 -3.83 11.02 -1.13
C PHE A 252 -5.18 10.48 -1.60
N ILE A 253 -5.16 9.50 -2.48
CA ILE A 253 -6.36 8.77 -2.90
C ILE A 253 -6.74 7.79 -1.80
N LYS A 254 -7.87 8.04 -1.15
CA LYS A 254 -8.38 7.24 -0.02
C LYS A 254 -9.33 6.12 -0.45
N VAL A 255 -10.06 6.34 -1.54
CA VAL A 255 -11.00 5.36 -2.07
C VAL A 255 -10.86 5.28 -3.58
N GLN A 256 -10.76 4.06 -4.06
CA GLN A 256 -10.81 3.69 -5.47
C GLN A 256 -12.00 2.76 -5.65
N CYS A 257 -12.97 3.16 -6.47
CA CYS A 257 -14.13 2.36 -6.78
C CYS A 257 -14.28 2.25 -8.30
N SER A 258 -14.47 1.05 -8.82
CA SER A 258 -14.60 0.80 -10.26
C SER A 258 -15.98 1.13 -10.82
N HIS A 259 -17.00 1.15 -9.95
CA HIS A 259 -18.37 1.54 -10.30
C HIS A 259 -19.11 1.98 -9.03
N GLY A 260 -19.74 3.15 -9.06
CA GLY A 260 -20.50 3.66 -7.93
C GLY A 260 -21.34 4.88 -8.28
N ALA A 261 -22.17 5.29 -7.33
CA ALA A 261 -22.93 6.53 -7.39
C ALA A 261 -22.53 7.45 -6.24
N VAL A 262 -22.45 8.74 -6.52
CA VAL A 262 -22.23 9.76 -5.51
C VAL A 262 -23.58 10.43 -5.23
N THR A 263 -24.04 10.30 -3.99
CA THR A 263 -25.33 10.87 -3.56
C THR A 263 -25.14 11.73 -2.32
N LYS A 264 -25.75 12.89 -2.33
CA LYS A 264 -25.76 13.81 -1.21
C LYS A 264 -27.03 13.64 -0.40
N CYS A 265 -26.89 13.34 0.88
CA CYS A 265 -28.03 13.24 1.80
C CYS A 265 -27.73 13.93 3.14
N LYS A 266 -28.77 14.18 3.93
CA LYS A 266 -28.58 14.62 5.32
C LYS A 266 -28.13 13.45 6.16
N ALA A 267 -27.31 13.70 7.18
CA ALA A 267 -26.76 12.66 8.05
C ALA A 267 -27.82 11.73 8.67
N LYS A 268 -29.05 12.22 8.90
CA LYS A 268 -30.16 11.40 9.43
C LYS A 268 -30.76 10.43 8.39
N ASP A 269 -30.62 10.73 7.10
CA ASP A 269 -31.31 10.04 6.02
C ASP A 269 -30.37 9.02 5.31
N TYR A 270 -29.10 8.90 5.75
CA TYR A 270 -28.07 8.10 5.05
C TYR A 270 -28.43 6.61 4.94
N LYS A 271 -29.13 6.05 5.94
CA LYS A 271 -29.50 4.62 5.94
C LYS A 271 -30.52 4.28 4.86
N GLU A 272 -31.43 5.21 4.58
CA GLU A 272 -32.44 5.03 3.52
C GLU A 272 -31.81 5.16 2.13
N VAL A 273 -30.81 6.06 2.00
CA VAL A 273 -30.12 6.31 0.72
C VAL A 273 -29.12 5.22 0.36
N VAL A 274 -28.54 4.51 1.33
CA VAL A 274 -27.53 3.44 1.11
C VAL A 274 -28.19 2.06 0.96
N SER A 275 -29.47 1.91 1.28
CA SER A 275 -30.18 0.64 1.19
C SER A 275 -30.83 0.37 -0.17
N ASP A 276 -30.84 1.35 -1.07
CA ASP A 276 -31.25 1.21 -2.48
C ASP A 276 -30.02 1.00 -3.40
#